data_172c193b6123593326943809fef111f5
#
_entry.id   172c193b6123593326943809fef111f5
#
_cell.length_a   1.000
_cell.length_b   1.000
_cell.length_c   1.000
_cell.angle_alpha   90.00
_cell.angle_beta   90.00
_cell.angle_gamma   90.00
#
_symmetry.space_group_name_H-M   'P 1'
#
loop_
_entity.id
_entity.type
_entity.pdbx_description
1 polymer ?
#
loop_
_entity_poly.entity_id
_entity_poly.type
_entity_poly.pdbx_seq_one_letter_code
_entity_poly.pdbx_strand_id
1 'polypeptide(L)'
;NRQYIKGLLLTALALQLIQLTTAQEKRMLTSPLSIELGKARATWFESSNGAGIGLDSLKSYGSLEADYQMTDGTFKRVQQGEEERFLNVETEGGQQLGNAYAWGRFAYHNQTIRHSRFNTAMLDPYRGVPYYPVDPNLSDWKKQHYNLQMRVSSVPLLDRYLLGIQAAYTAETGAKQVDPRSELYLYSINVKPGIAVLFESHRVGLNLEYENMSQETRGHSNSDQQVNQDVFVMRGLGNHYAAVIGGLQSLGSFVYDANKVGAGWQYAYQHRDLRLFAEGGYSYRVEEAVRDITKPRKEGTLREQALSAHAALLHEGVNLHRIDLSVQSGRTDGIEFVQVLDNSYEVQQWVDLYSSIRSTYRREAVRLSYDFYRNAEKEYSWKAGLYALYTVSDDRYIMPASHMKIRDLYLGAHAKVNLSVGRNSRWVLGADMVRKENREGDYLYGGADPESIVITEFMIPDVACLKQDYYKLGGSVGYFAAVDPLKSSGLFLKLSADYFKPTSGEGERVITRLGLGLTF
;
A
#
# COMPACT_ATOMS: atom_id res chain seq x y z
N ASN A 1 21.91 -18.90 -19.05
CA ASN A 1 21.92 -19.68 -17.78
C ASN A 1 21.05 -19.06 -16.67
N ARG A 2 20.80 -17.73 -16.61
CA ARG A 2 19.93 -17.12 -15.58
C ARG A 2 18.43 -17.36 -15.77
N GLN A 3 17.96 -17.55 -16.99
CA GLN A 3 16.54 -17.85 -17.27
C GLN A 3 16.14 -19.28 -16.87
N TYR A 4 17.05 -20.26 -16.98
CA TYR A 4 16.80 -21.65 -16.58
C TYR A 4 16.72 -21.80 -15.04
N ILE A 5 17.48 -21.02 -14.29
CA ILE A 5 17.46 -21.06 -12.81
C ILE A 5 16.15 -20.46 -12.26
N LYS A 6 15.60 -19.42 -12.91
CA LYS A 6 14.29 -18.84 -12.53
C LYS A 6 13.13 -19.81 -12.81
N GLY A 7 13.18 -20.56 -13.92
CA GLY A 7 12.20 -21.60 -14.24
C GLY A 7 12.26 -22.78 -13.26
N LEU A 8 13.45 -23.21 -12.87
CA LEU A 8 13.65 -24.31 -11.91
C LEU A 8 13.21 -23.95 -10.49
N LEU A 9 13.40 -22.71 -10.04
CA LEU A 9 12.92 -22.24 -8.73
C LEU A 9 11.39 -22.13 -8.68
N LEU A 10 10.76 -21.67 -9.74
CA LEU A 10 9.28 -21.63 -9.85
C LEU A 10 8.66 -23.01 -9.89
N THR A 11 9.27 -23.97 -10.62
CA THR A 11 8.79 -25.34 -10.66
C THR A 11 9.09 -26.10 -9.37
N ALA A 12 10.20 -25.85 -8.68
CA ALA A 12 10.49 -26.44 -7.39
C ALA A 12 9.55 -25.91 -6.29
N LEU A 13 9.21 -24.62 -6.31
CA LEU A 13 8.24 -24.02 -5.40
C LEU A 13 6.82 -24.58 -5.64
N ALA A 14 6.42 -24.76 -6.91
CA ALA A 14 5.14 -25.36 -7.28
C ALA A 14 5.07 -26.84 -6.89
N LEU A 15 6.15 -27.61 -7.03
CA LEU A 15 6.24 -29.02 -6.64
C LEU A 15 6.26 -29.21 -5.11
N GLN A 16 6.88 -28.31 -4.35
CA GLN A 16 6.82 -28.33 -2.88
C GLN A 16 5.42 -28.00 -2.35
N LEU A 17 4.68 -27.10 -3.00
CA LEU A 17 3.27 -26.83 -2.67
C LEU A 17 2.36 -28.04 -2.89
N ILE A 18 2.66 -28.92 -3.86
CA ILE A 18 1.88 -30.14 -4.16
C ILE A 18 2.16 -31.25 -3.15
N GLN A 19 3.35 -31.33 -2.52
CA GLN A 19 3.69 -32.39 -1.56
C GLN A 19 3.20 -32.16 -0.13
N LEU A 20 2.68 -30.95 0.21
CA LEU A 20 2.15 -30.62 1.54
C LEU A 20 0.71 -31.11 1.79
N THR A 21 0.12 -31.92 0.91
CA THR A 21 -1.30 -32.29 0.95
C THR A 21 -1.60 -33.66 1.58
N THR A 22 -0.74 -34.23 2.39
CA THR A 22 -0.97 -35.57 2.99
C THR A 22 -1.23 -35.54 4.50
N ALA A 23 -2.22 -34.78 4.96
CA ALA A 23 -2.84 -35.01 6.26
C ALA A 23 -4.37 -34.97 6.09
N GLN A 24 -4.97 -36.15 6.10
CA GLN A 24 -6.39 -36.36 5.83
C GLN A 24 -7.21 -36.16 7.10
N GLU A 25 -7.49 -34.92 7.47
CA GLU A 25 -8.69 -34.57 8.24
C GLU A 25 -9.80 -34.21 7.27
N LYS A 26 -11.06 -34.52 7.64
CA LYS A 26 -12.27 -34.17 6.86
C LYS A 26 -12.35 -32.65 6.69
N ARG A 27 -11.62 -32.10 5.69
CA ARG A 27 -11.53 -30.67 5.42
C ARG A 27 -12.87 -30.16 4.94
N MET A 28 -13.34 -29.06 5.52
CA MET A 28 -14.51 -28.36 5.01
C MET A 28 -14.14 -27.63 3.74
N LEU A 29 -15.09 -27.52 2.81
CA LEU A 29 -14.92 -26.77 1.57
C LEU A 29 -14.43 -25.35 1.86
N THR A 30 -13.29 -24.98 1.29
CA THR A 30 -12.71 -23.65 1.44
C THR A 30 -13.16 -22.79 0.27
N SER A 31 -14.09 -21.88 0.49
CA SER A 31 -14.54 -20.91 -0.51
C SER A 31 -13.94 -19.53 -0.23
N PRO A 32 -13.86 -18.63 -1.23
CA PRO A 32 -13.46 -17.24 -0.99
C PRO A 32 -14.27 -16.54 0.12
N LEU A 33 -15.57 -16.88 0.23
CA LEU A 33 -16.46 -16.33 1.26
C LEU A 33 -16.15 -16.88 2.65
N SER A 34 -15.77 -18.17 2.76
CA SER A 34 -15.38 -18.75 4.04
C SER A 34 -14.05 -18.18 4.53
N ILE A 35 -13.11 -17.92 3.64
CA ILE A 35 -11.85 -17.23 3.96
C ILE A 35 -12.13 -15.80 4.41
N GLU A 36 -12.97 -15.06 3.67
CA GLU A 36 -13.37 -13.70 4.01
C GLU A 36 -14.03 -13.64 5.41
N LEU A 37 -14.96 -14.54 5.69
CA LEU A 37 -15.62 -14.62 6.99
C LEU A 37 -14.63 -15.01 8.11
N GLY A 38 -13.73 -15.95 7.84
CA GLY A 38 -12.68 -16.35 8.76
C GLY A 38 -11.79 -15.16 9.16
N LYS A 39 -11.35 -14.37 8.20
CA LYS A 39 -10.58 -13.15 8.44
C LYS A 39 -11.40 -12.08 9.19
N ALA A 40 -12.69 -11.92 8.87
CA ALA A 40 -13.57 -10.98 9.57
C ALA A 40 -13.77 -11.32 11.05
N ARG A 41 -13.65 -12.61 11.42
CA ARG A 41 -13.68 -13.09 12.81
C ARG A 41 -12.35 -12.96 13.53
N ALA A 42 -11.26 -12.95 12.79
CA ALA A 42 -9.90 -12.98 13.30
C ALA A 42 -9.45 -11.59 13.73
N THR A 43 -9.46 -11.30 15.02
CA THR A 43 -9.12 -9.97 15.55
C THR A 43 -7.63 -9.65 15.50
N TRP A 44 -6.78 -10.69 15.62
CA TRP A 44 -5.33 -10.56 15.59
C TRP A 44 -4.74 -10.65 14.17
N PHE A 45 -5.54 -11.12 13.22
CA PHE A 45 -5.05 -11.32 11.84
C PHE A 45 -4.54 -10.03 11.20
N GLU A 46 -5.19 -8.90 11.49
CA GLU A 46 -4.80 -7.58 10.95
C GLU A 46 -3.81 -6.84 11.86
N SER A 47 -3.45 -7.41 13.03
CA SER A 47 -2.54 -6.74 13.96
C SER A 47 -1.10 -6.67 13.48
N SER A 48 -0.34 -5.72 14.01
CA SER A 48 1.11 -5.58 13.79
C SER A 48 1.94 -6.65 14.52
N ASN A 49 1.33 -7.46 15.41
CA ASN A 49 2.01 -8.45 16.22
C ASN A 49 1.86 -9.86 15.64
N GLY A 50 2.95 -10.41 15.09
CA GLY A 50 2.96 -11.75 14.51
C GLY A 50 2.62 -12.87 15.51
N ALA A 51 2.84 -12.67 16.82
CA ALA A 51 2.48 -13.67 17.85
C ALA A 51 0.96 -13.88 17.95
N GLY A 52 0.17 -12.85 17.62
CA GLY A 52 -1.28 -12.90 17.69
C GLY A 52 -1.95 -13.83 16.69
N ILE A 53 -1.31 -14.15 15.57
CA ILE A 53 -1.93 -14.99 14.53
C ILE A 53 -2.25 -16.41 15.04
N GLY A 54 -1.51 -16.90 16.03
CA GLY A 54 -1.77 -18.18 16.69
C GLY A 54 -2.98 -18.16 17.62
N LEU A 55 -3.53 -16.97 17.95
CA LEU A 55 -4.72 -16.79 18.79
C LEU A 55 -6.02 -16.80 17.99
N ASP A 56 -5.93 -16.57 16.69
CA ASP A 56 -7.07 -16.63 15.80
C ASP A 56 -7.35 -18.07 15.39
N SER A 57 -8.61 -18.45 15.39
CA SER A 57 -9.03 -19.79 14.96
C SER A 57 -9.12 -19.94 13.44
N LEU A 58 -8.21 -19.28 12.70
CA LEU A 58 -8.10 -19.48 11.26
C LEU A 58 -7.68 -20.92 10.95
N LYS A 59 -8.52 -21.63 10.23
CA LYS A 59 -8.20 -22.98 9.75
C LYS A 59 -7.15 -22.92 8.65
N SER A 60 -6.48 -24.05 8.41
CA SER A 60 -5.60 -24.19 7.26
C SER A 60 -6.35 -23.88 5.97
N TYR A 61 -5.81 -22.98 5.17
CA TYR A 61 -6.34 -22.56 3.88
C TYR A 61 -5.24 -22.12 2.95
N GLY A 62 -5.53 -22.13 1.66
CA GLY A 62 -4.70 -21.51 0.65
C GLY A 62 -5.57 -20.90 -0.44
N SER A 63 -5.05 -19.84 -1.07
CA SER A 63 -5.65 -19.23 -2.25
C SER A 63 -4.58 -18.81 -3.23
N LEU A 64 -4.90 -18.91 -4.50
CA LEU A 64 -4.12 -18.37 -5.62
C LEU A 64 -5.09 -17.63 -6.52
N GLU A 65 -4.79 -16.36 -6.81
CA GLU A 65 -5.59 -15.52 -7.70
C GLU A 65 -4.68 -14.85 -8.73
N ALA A 66 -5.14 -14.82 -9.97
CA ALA A 66 -4.56 -14.00 -11.02
C ALA A 66 -5.65 -13.09 -11.58
N ASP A 67 -5.39 -11.79 -11.63
CA ASP A 67 -6.34 -10.84 -12.20
C ASP A 67 -5.68 -9.87 -13.17
N TYR A 68 -6.46 -9.41 -14.12
CA TYR A 68 -6.11 -8.36 -15.05
C TYR A 68 -7.00 -7.15 -14.79
N GLN A 69 -6.36 -6.02 -14.46
CA GLN A 69 -7.04 -4.75 -14.20
C GLN A 69 -6.75 -3.76 -15.31
N MET A 70 -7.78 -3.07 -15.76
CA MET A 70 -7.73 -1.94 -16.68
C MET A 70 -8.29 -0.71 -15.96
N THR A 71 -7.57 0.40 -16.09
CA THR A 71 -7.99 1.71 -15.59
C THR A 71 -7.90 2.70 -16.72
N ASP A 72 -8.99 3.40 -17.01
CA ASP A 72 -9.09 4.37 -18.08
C ASP A 72 -9.85 5.60 -17.60
N GLY A 73 -9.44 6.78 -18.10
CA GLY A 73 -10.20 8.01 -17.88
C GLY A 73 -9.36 9.23 -17.53
N THR A 74 -9.99 10.39 -17.68
CA THR A 74 -9.38 11.71 -17.52
C THR A 74 -9.52 12.29 -16.11
N PHE A 75 -10.44 11.74 -15.29
CA PHE A 75 -10.52 12.11 -13.87
C PHE A 75 -9.37 11.45 -13.10
N LYS A 76 -8.23 12.15 -13.03
CA LYS A 76 -6.98 11.65 -12.46
C LYS A 76 -6.12 12.79 -11.92
N ARG A 77 -5.23 12.49 -11.00
CA ARG A 77 -4.15 13.39 -10.61
C ARG A 77 -3.11 13.50 -11.73
N VAL A 78 -2.35 14.57 -11.72
CA VAL A 78 -1.41 14.90 -12.83
C VAL A 78 -0.38 13.79 -13.07
N GLN A 79 0.16 13.19 -12.00
CA GLN A 79 1.17 12.12 -12.09
C GLN A 79 0.58 10.72 -12.34
N GLN A 80 -0.74 10.56 -12.31
CA GLN A 80 -1.41 9.30 -12.68
C GLN A 80 -1.49 9.17 -14.20
N GLY A 81 -1.51 7.93 -14.69
CA GLY A 81 -1.76 7.65 -16.10
C GLY A 81 -3.22 7.84 -16.50
N GLU A 82 -3.46 8.17 -17.75
CA GLU A 82 -4.80 8.12 -18.36
C GLU A 82 -5.26 6.69 -18.54
N GLU A 83 -4.32 5.83 -18.96
CA GLU A 83 -4.51 4.40 -19.05
C GLU A 83 -3.52 3.68 -18.12
N GLU A 84 -4.03 2.72 -17.37
CA GLU A 84 -3.18 1.83 -16.58
C GLU A 84 -3.64 0.38 -16.75
N ARG A 85 -2.69 -0.53 -16.92
CA ARG A 85 -2.92 -1.97 -17.09
C ARG A 85 -2.10 -2.72 -16.05
N PHE A 86 -2.75 -3.60 -15.30
CA PHE A 86 -2.11 -4.42 -14.29
C PHE A 86 -2.37 -5.89 -14.57
N LEU A 87 -1.32 -6.69 -14.50
CA LEU A 87 -1.43 -8.13 -14.30
C LEU A 87 -1.01 -8.43 -12.86
N ASN A 88 -1.91 -8.92 -12.07
CA ASN A 88 -1.68 -9.26 -10.67
C ASN A 88 -1.71 -10.77 -10.49
N VAL A 89 -0.79 -11.31 -9.71
CA VAL A 89 -0.79 -12.71 -9.26
C VAL A 89 -0.54 -12.70 -7.76
N GLU A 90 -1.46 -13.28 -7.01
CA GLU A 90 -1.37 -13.35 -5.56
C GLU A 90 -1.60 -14.78 -5.08
N THR A 91 -0.79 -15.21 -4.14
CA THR A 91 -1.02 -16.45 -3.37
C THR A 91 -0.93 -16.15 -1.90
N GLU A 92 -1.82 -16.73 -1.12
CA GLU A 92 -1.89 -16.56 0.32
C GLU A 92 -2.30 -17.88 0.96
N GLY A 93 -1.78 -18.14 2.15
CA GLY A 93 -2.22 -19.31 2.91
C GLY A 93 -1.72 -19.31 4.33
N GLY A 94 -2.41 -20.06 5.18
CA GLY A 94 -2.05 -20.28 6.56
C GLY A 94 -2.19 -21.74 6.95
N GLN A 95 -1.27 -22.23 7.77
CA GLN A 95 -1.26 -23.62 8.21
C GLN A 95 -0.63 -23.80 9.59
N GLN A 96 -1.17 -24.77 10.36
CA GLN A 96 -0.52 -25.27 11.54
C GLN A 96 0.64 -26.19 11.17
N LEU A 97 1.84 -25.86 11.61
CA LEU A 97 3.08 -26.60 11.38
C LEU A 97 3.65 -27.09 12.71
N GLY A 98 3.23 -28.26 13.18
CA GLY A 98 3.63 -28.77 14.48
C GLY A 98 3.31 -27.78 15.62
N ASN A 99 4.35 -27.28 16.27
CA ASN A 99 4.24 -26.32 17.39
C ASN A 99 4.23 -24.84 16.95
N ALA A 100 3.89 -24.55 15.71
CA ALA A 100 3.78 -23.19 15.21
C ALA A 100 2.63 -23.06 14.22
N TYR A 101 2.01 -21.87 14.18
CA TYR A 101 1.14 -21.48 13.09
C TYR A 101 1.91 -20.55 12.16
N ALA A 102 1.90 -20.86 10.88
CA ALA A 102 2.55 -20.04 9.85
C ALA A 102 1.52 -19.53 8.83
N TRP A 103 1.67 -18.30 8.44
CA TRP A 103 0.94 -17.66 7.35
C TRP A 103 1.92 -17.00 6.39
N GLY A 104 1.61 -17.06 5.12
CA GLY A 104 2.40 -16.41 4.08
C GLY A 104 1.53 -15.84 2.97
N ARG A 105 2.04 -14.76 2.35
CA ARG A 105 1.47 -14.14 1.16
C ARG A 105 2.58 -13.73 0.22
N PHE A 106 2.39 -14.00 -1.05
CA PHE A 106 3.21 -13.49 -2.13
C PHE A 106 2.32 -12.79 -3.15
N ALA A 107 2.69 -11.57 -3.54
CA ALA A 107 2.01 -10.81 -4.56
C ALA A 107 3.01 -10.32 -5.62
N TYR A 108 2.65 -10.46 -6.87
CA TYR A 108 3.35 -9.93 -8.02
C TYR A 108 2.42 -9.04 -8.82
N HIS A 109 2.86 -7.83 -9.14
CA HIS A 109 2.13 -6.91 -10.00
C HIS A 109 3.03 -6.47 -11.15
N ASN A 110 2.52 -6.54 -12.36
CA ASN A 110 3.13 -5.97 -13.55
C ASN A 110 2.22 -4.85 -14.05
N GLN A 111 2.73 -3.62 -14.04
CA GLN A 111 1.96 -2.42 -14.35
C GLN A 111 2.55 -1.72 -15.57
N THR A 112 1.67 -1.34 -16.49
CA THR A 112 1.96 -0.36 -17.55
C THR A 112 1.10 0.86 -17.31
N ILE A 113 1.73 2.04 -17.26
CA ILE A 113 1.08 3.35 -17.13
C ILE A 113 1.32 4.11 -18.42
N ARG A 114 0.30 4.76 -18.97
CA ARG A 114 0.41 5.59 -20.15
C ARG A 114 -0.02 7.02 -19.87
N HIS A 115 0.63 7.97 -20.54
CA HIS A 115 0.31 9.38 -20.48
C HIS A 115 0.30 9.97 -19.05
N SER A 116 1.32 9.60 -18.24
CA SER A 116 1.62 10.29 -16.99
C SER A 116 2.59 11.46 -17.23
N ARG A 117 2.61 12.44 -16.32
CA ARG A 117 3.50 13.62 -16.40
C ARG A 117 4.14 13.87 -15.04
N PHE A 118 5.16 14.72 -15.01
CA PHE A 118 5.81 15.23 -13.80
C PHE A 118 6.34 14.13 -12.84
N ASN A 119 6.93 13.09 -13.41
CA ASN A 119 7.65 12.07 -12.62
C ASN A 119 8.81 11.51 -13.44
N THR A 120 10.05 11.63 -12.93
CA THR A 120 11.24 11.02 -13.52
C THR A 120 11.95 10.05 -12.61
N ALA A 121 11.71 10.10 -11.28
CA ALA A 121 12.57 9.41 -10.32
C ALA A 121 11.82 8.62 -9.24
N MET A 122 10.49 8.56 -9.27
CA MET A 122 9.72 7.91 -8.20
C MET A 122 8.94 6.71 -8.73
N LEU A 123 9.09 5.56 -8.08
CA LEU A 123 8.20 4.42 -8.30
C LEU A 123 6.77 4.77 -7.88
N ASP A 124 6.61 5.36 -6.70
CA ASP A 124 5.37 5.97 -6.25
C ASP A 124 5.58 7.46 -5.96
N PRO A 125 5.14 8.37 -6.84
CA PRO A 125 5.28 9.80 -6.64
C PRO A 125 4.41 10.35 -5.49
N TYR A 126 3.49 9.54 -4.97
CA TYR A 126 2.56 9.91 -3.89
C TYR A 126 3.01 9.42 -2.51
N ARG A 127 4.18 8.76 -2.40
CA ARG A 127 4.67 8.25 -1.11
C ARG A 127 5.13 9.34 -0.11
N GLY A 128 5.02 10.62 -0.49
CA GLY A 128 5.22 11.76 0.42
C GLY A 128 6.63 12.32 0.47
N VAL A 129 7.54 11.92 -0.42
CA VAL A 129 8.87 12.52 -0.55
C VAL A 129 8.79 13.75 -1.45
N PRO A 130 9.17 14.95 -0.97
CA PRO A 130 9.11 16.17 -1.78
C PRO A 130 10.35 16.40 -2.65
N TYR A 131 11.44 15.66 -2.43
CA TYR A 131 12.75 15.89 -3.05
C TYR A 131 12.98 14.92 -4.20
N TYR A 132 12.45 15.20 -5.39
CA TYR A 132 12.61 14.37 -6.57
C TYR A 132 12.51 15.18 -7.86
N PRO A 133 13.17 14.73 -8.95
CA PRO A 133 13.07 15.39 -10.23
C PRO A 133 11.76 15.06 -10.94
N VAL A 134 11.25 16.06 -11.65
CA VAL A 134 10.06 15.98 -12.51
C VAL A 134 10.34 16.60 -13.87
N ASP A 135 9.65 16.13 -14.90
CA ASP A 135 9.66 16.73 -16.24
C ASP A 135 8.22 16.86 -16.77
N PRO A 136 7.95 17.83 -17.66
CA PRO A 136 6.60 18.09 -18.16
C PRO A 136 6.17 17.13 -19.26
N ASN A 137 7.04 16.24 -19.75
CA ASN A 137 6.74 15.39 -20.90
C ASN A 137 5.72 14.31 -20.54
N LEU A 138 4.81 14.03 -21.47
CA LEU A 138 3.96 12.84 -21.38
C LEU A 138 4.82 11.59 -21.48
N SER A 139 4.64 10.68 -20.54
CA SER A 139 5.48 9.51 -20.39
C SER A 139 4.68 8.25 -20.11
N ASP A 140 5.20 7.15 -20.63
CA ASP A 140 4.78 5.81 -20.31
C ASP A 140 5.75 5.17 -19.32
N TRP A 141 5.22 4.33 -18.44
CA TRP A 141 5.99 3.60 -17.45
C TRP A 141 5.69 2.11 -17.53
N LYS A 142 6.73 1.30 -17.30
CA LYS A 142 6.62 -0.13 -17.02
C LYS A 142 7.17 -0.39 -15.64
N LYS A 143 6.36 -1.01 -14.76
CA LYS A 143 6.74 -1.30 -13.38
C LYS A 143 6.46 -2.75 -13.04
N GLN A 144 7.30 -3.32 -12.18
CA GLN A 144 7.10 -4.63 -11.58
C GLN A 144 7.26 -4.50 -10.08
N HIS A 145 6.35 -5.09 -9.34
CA HIS A 145 6.32 -5.07 -7.89
C HIS A 145 6.19 -6.50 -7.37
N TYR A 146 7.03 -6.84 -6.41
CA TYR A 146 7.06 -8.10 -5.70
C TYR A 146 6.91 -7.83 -4.22
N ASN A 147 5.97 -8.48 -3.57
CA ASN A 147 5.77 -8.39 -2.13
C ASN A 147 5.63 -9.78 -1.52
N LEU A 148 6.51 -10.08 -0.57
CA LEU A 148 6.49 -11.31 0.22
C LEU A 148 6.22 -10.94 1.67
N GLN A 149 5.23 -11.57 2.28
CA GLN A 149 4.90 -11.41 3.69
C GLN A 149 4.87 -12.76 4.37
N MET A 150 5.34 -12.81 5.60
CA MET A 150 5.24 -14.00 6.44
C MET A 150 4.91 -13.61 7.88
N ARG A 151 4.17 -14.47 8.55
CA ARG A 151 3.87 -14.39 9.98
C ARG A 151 4.00 -15.77 10.57
N VAL A 152 4.66 -15.88 11.69
CA VAL A 152 4.83 -17.14 12.41
C VAL A 152 4.55 -16.88 13.88
N SER A 153 3.75 -17.74 14.50
CA SER A 153 3.47 -17.73 15.93
C SER A 153 3.72 -19.09 16.52
N SER A 154 4.34 -19.16 17.69
CA SER A 154 4.45 -20.40 18.46
C SER A 154 3.08 -20.86 18.99
N VAL A 155 2.99 -22.11 19.43
CA VAL A 155 1.95 -22.51 20.39
C VAL A 155 2.21 -21.82 21.73
N PRO A 156 1.21 -21.74 22.64
CA PRO A 156 1.42 -21.18 23.96
C PRO A 156 2.54 -21.94 24.72
N LEU A 157 3.58 -21.22 25.05
CA LEU A 157 4.66 -21.69 25.91
C LEU A 157 4.25 -21.47 27.36
N LEU A 158 4.44 -22.46 28.22
CA LEU A 158 3.98 -22.44 29.62
C LEU A 158 2.49 -22.07 29.74
N ASP A 159 1.67 -22.48 28.78
CA ASP A 159 0.24 -22.21 28.64
C ASP A 159 -0.16 -20.72 28.65
N ARG A 160 0.83 -19.80 28.48
CA ARG A 160 0.60 -18.34 28.63
C ARG A 160 1.27 -17.48 27.58
N TYR A 161 2.45 -17.85 27.08
CA TYR A 161 3.26 -16.95 26.27
C TYR A 161 3.30 -17.41 24.81
N LEU A 162 2.96 -16.55 23.87
CA LEU A 162 3.19 -16.76 22.46
C LEU A 162 4.31 -15.85 21.99
N LEU A 163 5.26 -16.41 21.27
CA LEU A 163 6.28 -15.68 20.57
C LEU A 163 5.95 -15.68 19.10
N GLY A 164 6.19 -14.58 18.44
CA GLY A 164 5.93 -14.50 17.01
C GLY A 164 6.81 -13.50 16.29
N ILE A 165 6.83 -13.64 15.00
CA ILE A 165 7.53 -12.73 14.10
C ILE A 165 6.65 -12.47 12.88
N GLN A 166 6.63 -11.23 12.45
CA GLN A 166 6.13 -10.83 11.14
C GLN A 166 7.29 -10.27 10.34
N ALA A 167 7.41 -10.65 9.08
CA ALA A 167 8.39 -10.10 8.17
C ALA A 167 7.73 -9.79 6.82
N ALA A 168 8.19 -8.72 6.19
CA ALA A 168 7.80 -8.37 4.83
C ALA A 168 9.04 -7.98 4.02
N TYR A 169 9.07 -8.39 2.77
CA TYR A 169 10.06 -7.98 1.78
C TYR A 169 9.34 -7.45 0.55
N THR A 170 9.71 -6.25 0.13
CA THR A 170 9.22 -5.63 -1.10
C THR A 170 10.39 -5.37 -2.03
N ALA A 171 10.22 -5.70 -3.30
CA ALA A 171 11.14 -5.30 -4.36
C ALA A 171 10.34 -4.72 -5.52
N GLU A 172 10.77 -3.58 -6.03
CA GLU A 172 10.13 -2.95 -7.17
C GLU A 172 11.17 -2.55 -8.21
N THR A 173 10.76 -2.61 -9.47
CA THR A 173 11.54 -2.05 -10.58
C THR A 173 10.62 -1.20 -11.46
N GLY A 174 11.16 -0.14 -12.02
CA GLY A 174 10.43 0.72 -12.92
C GLY A 174 11.30 1.28 -14.02
N ALA A 175 10.73 1.54 -15.18
CA ALA A 175 11.42 2.16 -16.29
C ALA A 175 10.51 3.17 -16.99
N LYS A 176 10.96 4.42 -17.07
CA LYS A 176 10.35 5.48 -17.86
C LYS A 176 10.69 5.28 -19.35
N GLN A 177 9.70 5.30 -20.21
CA GLN A 177 9.86 4.93 -21.62
C GLN A 177 10.16 6.13 -22.53
N VAL A 178 9.88 7.35 -22.08
CA VAL A 178 10.06 8.60 -22.83
C VAL A 178 11.14 9.45 -22.17
N ASP A 179 11.93 10.17 -22.96
CA ASP A 179 13.01 11.01 -22.48
C ASP A 179 12.52 12.15 -21.53
N PRO A 180 13.27 12.47 -20.49
CA PRO A 180 14.47 11.81 -20.03
C PRO A 180 14.14 10.44 -19.41
N ARG A 181 14.82 9.37 -19.87
CA ARG A 181 14.56 7.99 -19.42
C ARG A 181 15.30 7.70 -18.14
N SER A 182 14.64 6.97 -17.25
CA SER A 182 15.22 6.51 -16.00
C SER A 182 14.83 5.08 -15.70
N GLU A 183 15.71 4.37 -14.99
CA GLU A 183 15.47 3.06 -14.42
C GLU A 183 15.48 3.16 -12.90
N LEU A 184 14.51 2.53 -12.26
CA LEU A 184 14.30 2.62 -10.83
C LEU A 184 14.29 1.23 -10.20
N TYR A 185 14.90 1.15 -9.02
CA TYR A 185 14.96 -0.05 -8.20
C TYR A 185 14.62 0.31 -6.77
N LEU A 186 13.77 -0.47 -6.13
CA LEU A 186 13.45 -0.33 -4.72
C LEU A 186 13.51 -1.70 -4.06
N TYR A 187 14.02 -1.72 -2.84
CA TYR A 187 13.78 -2.81 -1.90
C TYR A 187 13.37 -2.24 -0.53
N SER A 188 12.58 -3.02 0.20
CA SER A 188 12.27 -2.76 1.60
C SER A 188 12.20 -4.07 2.36
N ILE A 189 12.78 -4.09 3.56
CA ILE A 189 12.69 -5.20 4.52
C ILE A 189 12.09 -4.64 5.80
N ASN A 190 10.99 -5.23 6.25
CA ASN A 190 10.32 -4.88 7.50
C ASN A 190 10.22 -6.12 8.38
N VAL A 191 10.63 -6.02 9.65
CA VAL A 191 10.60 -7.12 10.60
C VAL A 191 9.97 -6.65 11.91
N LYS A 192 9.02 -7.45 12.42
CA LYS A 192 8.27 -7.17 13.64
C LYS A 192 8.27 -8.39 14.57
N PRO A 193 9.26 -8.54 15.46
CA PRO A 193 9.19 -9.50 16.54
C PRO A 193 8.12 -9.08 17.55
N GLY A 194 7.42 -10.06 18.13
CA GLY A 194 6.36 -9.79 19.08
C GLY A 194 6.12 -10.91 20.08
N ILE A 195 5.46 -10.55 21.15
CA ILE A 195 5.02 -11.46 22.21
C ILE A 195 3.56 -11.20 22.52
N ALA A 196 2.82 -12.25 22.85
CA ALA A 196 1.49 -12.13 23.42
C ALA A 196 1.38 -12.97 24.69
N VAL A 197 0.65 -12.48 25.69
CA VAL A 197 0.44 -13.11 26.99
C VAL A 197 -1.05 -13.35 27.19
N LEU A 198 -1.40 -14.57 27.60
CA LEU A 198 -2.76 -15.03 27.81
C LEU A 198 -3.11 -14.97 29.29
N PHE A 199 -4.26 -14.37 29.61
CA PHE A 199 -4.90 -14.37 30.90
C PHE A 199 -6.35 -14.76 30.67
N GLU A 200 -6.87 -15.82 31.21
CA GLU A 200 -8.28 -16.23 31.05
C GLU A 200 -9.06 -15.62 29.88
N SER A 201 -9.73 -14.46 30.10
CA SER A 201 -10.50 -13.71 29.09
C SER A 201 -9.72 -12.58 28.44
N HIS A 202 -8.49 -12.28 28.87
CA HIS A 202 -7.69 -11.15 28.43
C HIS A 202 -6.43 -11.63 27.70
N ARG A 203 -6.01 -10.89 26.70
CA ARG A 203 -4.77 -11.14 25.96
C ARG A 203 -4.06 -9.80 25.75
N VAL A 204 -2.79 -9.74 26.05
CA VAL A 204 -1.96 -8.54 25.92
C VAL A 204 -0.79 -8.85 25.01
N GLY A 205 -0.51 -7.99 24.04
CA GLY A 205 0.60 -8.13 23.12
C GLY A 205 1.50 -6.91 23.10
N LEU A 206 2.76 -7.14 22.78
CA LEU A 206 3.76 -6.12 22.50
C LEU A 206 4.57 -6.55 21.29
N ASN A 207 4.91 -5.61 20.42
CA ASN A 207 5.84 -5.85 19.31
C ASN A 207 6.77 -4.65 19.09
N LEU A 208 7.93 -4.94 18.52
CA LEU A 208 8.85 -3.95 17.98
C LEU A 208 8.76 -3.97 16.45
N GLU A 209 9.24 -2.94 15.82
CA GLU A 209 9.33 -2.83 14.37
C GLU A 209 10.67 -2.26 13.95
N TYR A 210 11.28 -2.85 12.93
CA TYR A 210 12.39 -2.28 12.19
C TYR A 210 12.15 -2.42 10.70
N GLU A 211 12.37 -1.33 9.95
CA GLU A 211 12.33 -1.34 8.50
C GLU A 211 13.55 -0.62 7.92
N ASN A 212 14.11 -1.20 6.90
CA ASN A 212 15.10 -0.58 6.03
C ASN A 212 14.56 -0.57 4.60
N MET A 213 14.64 0.58 3.94
CA MET A 213 14.20 0.76 2.55
C MET A 213 15.25 1.56 1.80
N SER A 214 15.53 1.15 0.57
CA SER A 214 16.31 1.94 -0.39
C SER A 214 15.64 1.96 -1.74
N GLN A 215 15.56 3.15 -2.34
CA GLN A 215 15.15 3.35 -3.73
C GLN A 215 16.25 4.08 -4.47
N GLU A 216 16.70 3.51 -5.59
CA GLU A 216 17.69 4.10 -6.47
C GLU A 216 17.08 4.40 -7.83
N THR A 217 17.35 5.58 -8.37
CA THR A 217 17.02 5.98 -9.74
C THR A 217 18.31 6.13 -10.52
N ARG A 218 18.47 5.34 -11.56
CA ARG A 218 19.65 5.32 -12.42
C ARG A 218 19.33 5.93 -13.79
N GLY A 219 20.29 6.65 -14.32
CA GLY A 219 20.27 7.18 -15.69
C GLY A 219 19.08 8.12 -15.96
N HIS A 220 19.35 9.36 -16.18
CA HIS A 220 18.43 10.28 -16.83
C HIS A 220 19.00 10.50 -18.23
N SER A 221 18.78 9.52 -19.12
CA SER A 221 19.35 9.53 -20.45
C SER A 221 18.36 10.07 -21.47
N ASN A 222 18.88 10.79 -22.45
CA ASN A 222 18.16 11.18 -23.66
C ASN A 222 18.56 10.26 -24.82
N SER A 223 17.59 9.84 -25.62
CA SER A 223 17.84 9.12 -26.86
C SER A 223 18.45 10.03 -27.91
N ASP A 224 18.11 11.32 -27.89
CA ASP A 224 18.74 12.38 -28.69
C ASP A 224 19.57 13.30 -27.79
N GLN A 225 20.89 13.18 -27.89
CA GLN A 225 21.82 13.99 -27.09
C GLN A 225 21.87 15.47 -27.50
N GLN A 226 21.30 15.84 -28.66
CA GLN A 226 21.26 17.22 -29.15
C GLN A 226 20.07 17.99 -28.53
N VAL A 227 19.07 17.30 -28.01
CA VAL A 227 17.89 17.93 -27.42
C VAL A 227 18.07 18.03 -25.90
N ASN A 228 18.08 19.25 -25.39
CA ASN A 228 18.04 19.51 -23.97
C ASN A 228 16.63 19.26 -23.44
N GLN A 229 16.53 18.60 -22.27
CA GLN A 229 15.28 18.35 -21.57
C GLN A 229 15.24 19.20 -20.29
N ASP A 230 14.15 19.93 -20.10
CA ASP A 230 13.91 20.69 -18.88
C ASP A 230 13.45 19.73 -17.78
N VAL A 231 14.18 19.75 -16.67
CA VAL A 231 13.88 18.96 -15.48
C VAL A 231 13.87 19.90 -14.29
N PHE A 232 12.90 19.71 -13.42
CA PHE A 232 12.73 20.48 -12.21
C PHE A 232 12.92 19.58 -11.00
N VAL A 233 13.84 19.92 -10.10
CA VAL A 233 14.04 19.21 -8.84
C VAL A 233 13.15 19.84 -7.80
N MET A 234 12.15 19.08 -7.35
CA MET A 234 11.15 19.51 -6.39
C MET A 234 11.73 19.60 -4.99
N ARG A 235 11.17 20.52 -4.19
CA ARG A 235 11.47 20.72 -2.76
C ARG A 235 10.22 20.72 -1.88
N GLY A 236 9.05 20.61 -2.50
CA GLY A 236 7.74 20.57 -1.86
C GLY A 236 6.89 21.80 -2.13
N LEU A 237 5.58 21.59 -2.21
CA LEU A 237 4.55 22.61 -2.42
C LEU A 237 4.78 23.51 -3.65
N GLY A 238 5.38 22.95 -4.71
CA GLY A 238 5.70 23.71 -5.93
C GLY A 238 7.06 24.41 -5.89
N ASN A 239 7.74 24.49 -4.74
CA ASN A 239 9.11 24.99 -4.70
C ASN A 239 10.05 24.01 -5.41
N HIS A 240 10.88 24.54 -6.29
CA HIS A 240 11.78 23.77 -7.13
C HIS A 240 12.95 24.59 -7.60
N TYR A 241 13.92 23.94 -8.22
CA TYR A 241 14.94 24.58 -9.05
C TYR A 241 15.05 23.85 -10.39
N ALA A 242 15.34 24.62 -11.44
CA ALA A 242 15.51 24.06 -12.77
C ALA A 242 16.87 23.38 -12.93
N ALA A 243 16.88 22.26 -13.63
CA ALA A 243 18.06 21.58 -14.11
C ALA A 243 17.84 21.22 -15.58
N VAL A 244 18.91 21.15 -16.37
CA VAL A 244 18.85 20.77 -17.79
C VAL A 244 19.58 19.46 -17.98
N ILE A 245 18.96 18.53 -18.71
CA ILE A 245 19.57 17.27 -19.12
C ILE A 245 19.75 17.30 -20.63
N GLY A 246 20.98 17.14 -21.09
CA GLY A 246 21.27 17.10 -22.55
C GLY A 246 22.77 17.10 -22.79
N GLY A 247 23.19 16.65 -23.96
CA GLY A 247 24.58 16.52 -24.31
C GLY A 247 25.37 15.65 -23.33
N LEU A 248 26.39 16.21 -22.70
CA LEU A 248 27.18 15.57 -21.64
C LEU A 248 26.64 15.83 -20.23
N GLN A 249 25.59 16.63 -20.10
CA GLN A 249 24.99 16.94 -18.79
C GLN A 249 24.01 15.86 -18.39
N SER A 250 24.22 15.28 -17.22
CA SER A 250 23.30 14.33 -16.57
C SER A 250 22.85 14.91 -15.24
N LEU A 251 21.62 14.64 -14.86
CA LEU A 251 21.12 15.01 -13.53
C LEU A 251 21.77 14.18 -12.41
N GLY A 252 22.42 13.07 -12.76
CA GLY A 252 22.94 12.08 -11.82
C GLY A 252 21.88 11.08 -11.39
N SER A 253 22.26 10.20 -10.49
CA SER A 253 21.34 9.27 -9.83
C SER A 253 20.67 9.94 -8.63
N PHE A 254 19.48 9.46 -8.26
CA PHE A 254 18.82 9.79 -7.00
C PHE A 254 18.70 8.54 -6.15
N VAL A 255 19.11 8.63 -4.90
CA VAL A 255 19.01 7.55 -3.91
C VAL A 255 18.21 8.04 -2.71
N TYR A 256 17.29 7.21 -2.28
CA TYR A 256 16.43 7.44 -1.13
C TYR A 256 16.61 6.29 -0.15
N ASP A 257 17.29 6.54 0.96
CA ASP A 257 17.54 5.53 1.99
C ASP A 257 16.78 5.86 3.25
N ALA A 258 15.99 4.91 3.73
CA ALA A 258 15.18 5.09 4.91
C ALA A 258 15.38 3.98 5.94
N ASN A 259 15.37 4.39 7.21
CA ASN A 259 15.29 3.50 8.36
C ASN A 259 14.12 3.90 9.24
N LYS A 260 13.32 2.92 9.66
CA LYS A 260 12.20 3.11 10.58
C LYS A 260 12.33 2.17 11.77
N VAL A 261 12.05 2.71 12.95
CA VAL A 261 11.89 1.94 14.19
C VAL A 261 10.50 2.22 14.76
N GLY A 262 9.92 1.24 15.40
CA GLY A 262 8.60 1.38 16.00
C GLY A 262 8.34 0.39 17.12
N ALA A 263 7.26 0.63 17.84
CA ALA A 263 6.73 -0.26 18.86
C ALA A 263 5.20 -0.22 18.85
N GLY A 264 4.59 -1.34 19.14
CA GLY A 264 3.14 -1.48 19.24
C GLY A 264 2.72 -2.27 20.44
N TRP A 265 1.52 -2.02 20.91
CA TRP A 265 0.85 -2.77 21.97
C TRP A 265 -0.51 -3.22 21.48
N GLN A 266 -0.97 -4.38 21.98
CA GLN A 266 -2.27 -4.94 21.67
C GLN A 266 -2.96 -5.39 22.96
N TYR A 267 -4.26 -5.28 22.96
CA TYR A 267 -5.14 -5.79 24.00
C TYR A 267 -6.36 -6.44 23.37
N ALA A 268 -6.69 -7.63 23.80
CA ALA A 268 -7.93 -8.29 23.40
C ALA A 268 -8.66 -8.82 24.64
N TYR A 269 -9.99 -8.70 24.60
CA TYR A 269 -10.90 -9.22 25.59
C TYR A 269 -11.95 -10.08 24.90
N GLN A 270 -12.23 -11.25 25.45
CA GLN A 270 -13.26 -12.15 24.95
C GLN A 270 -14.13 -12.64 26.09
N HIS A 271 -15.43 -12.40 25.96
CA HIS A 271 -16.43 -12.92 26.88
C HIS A 271 -17.65 -13.39 26.10
N ARG A 272 -17.93 -14.70 26.14
CA ARG A 272 -19.00 -15.33 25.35
C ARG A 272 -18.88 -14.93 23.87
N ASP A 273 -19.93 -14.32 23.33
CA ASP A 273 -20.05 -13.92 21.92
C ASP A 273 -19.46 -12.54 21.62
N LEU A 274 -18.95 -11.84 22.65
CA LEU A 274 -18.36 -10.53 22.53
C LEU A 274 -16.84 -10.61 22.51
N ARG A 275 -16.22 -10.01 21.50
CA ARG A 275 -14.77 -9.84 21.41
C ARG A 275 -14.44 -8.36 21.21
N LEU A 276 -13.51 -7.86 21.99
CA LEU A 276 -12.92 -6.54 21.85
C LEU A 276 -11.45 -6.71 21.51
N PHE A 277 -10.97 -5.95 20.56
CA PHE A 277 -9.56 -5.82 20.21
C PHE A 277 -9.19 -4.34 20.19
N ALA A 278 -8.02 -3.99 20.71
CA ALA A 278 -7.46 -2.66 20.62
C ALA A 278 -5.94 -2.77 20.37
N GLU A 279 -5.44 -1.91 19.50
CA GLU A 279 -4.01 -1.82 19.16
C GLU A 279 -3.59 -0.36 19.08
N GLY A 280 -2.36 -0.07 19.53
CA GLY A 280 -1.74 1.23 19.36
C GLY A 280 -0.27 1.06 18.97
N GLY A 281 0.24 1.96 18.16
CA GLY A 281 1.61 1.94 17.68
C GLY A 281 2.20 3.32 17.50
N TYR A 282 3.51 3.40 17.70
CA TYR A 282 4.33 4.57 17.38
C TYR A 282 5.50 4.14 16.51
N SER A 283 5.82 4.97 15.51
CA SER A 283 7.01 4.77 14.68
C SER A 283 7.74 6.08 14.42
N TYR A 284 9.05 5.96 14.25
CA TYR A 284 9.96 7.03 13.84
C TYR A 284 10.77 6.58 12.65
N ARG A 285 10.74 7.38 11.57
CA ARG A 285 11.45 7.11 10.31
C ARG A 285 12.31 8.30 9.93
N VAL A 286 13.52 8.00 9.46
CA VAL A 286 14.40 8.96 8.82
C VAL A 286 14.66 8.47 7.41
N GLU A 287 14.51 9.36 6.43
CA GLU A 287 14.79 9.09 5.02
C GLU A 287 15.66 10.20 4.44
N GLU A 288 16.75 9.84 3.81
CA GLU A 288 17.65 10.76 3.13
C GLU A 288 17.44 10.67 1.61
N ALA A 289 17.30 11.81 0.96
CA ALA A 289 17.31 11.97 -0.48
C ALA A 289 18.66 12.52 -0.91
N VAL A 290 19.44 11.73 -1.64
CA VAL A 290 20.80 12.06 -2.07
C VAL A 290 20.86 12.02 -3.60
N ARG A 291 21.48 13.02 -4.19
CA ARG A 291 21.76 13.08 -5.61
C ARG A 291 23.24 12.81 -5.88
N ASP A 292 23.52 12.11 -6.97
CA ASP A 292 24.84 11.71 -7.46
C ASP A 292 25.58 10.75 -6.49
N ILE A 293 25.85 9.54 -6.97
CA ILE A 293 26.56 8.52 -6.19
C ILE A 293 28.05 8.82 -6.09
N THR A 294 28.61 9.49 -7.10
CA THR A 294 30.08 9.74 -7.17
C THR A 294 30.49 10.95 -6.34
N LYS A 295 29.63 11.97 -6.26
CA LYS A 295 29.80 13.16 -5.43
C LYS A 295 28.48 13.42 -4.68
N PRO A 296 28.17 12.63 -3.63
CA PRO A 296 26.87 12.67 -2.97
C PRO A 296 26.53 14.07 -2.47
N ARG A 297 25.39 14.59 -2.93
CA ARG A 297 24.80 15.83 -2.49
C ARG A 297 23.44 15.55 -1.88
N LYS A 298 23.22 15.97 -0.64
CA LYS A 298 21.94 15.84 0.02
C LYS A 298 20.92 16.81 -0.57
N GLU A 299 19.82 16.31 -1.11
CA GLU A 299 18.69 17.13 -1.54
C GLU A 299 17.75 17.44 -0.36
N GLY A 300 17.64 16.51 0.59
CA GLY A 300 16.91 16.71 1.82
C GLY A 300 16.86 15.45 2.70
N THR A 301 16.46 15.65 3.95
CA THR A 301 16.18 14.56 4.90
C THR A 301 14.78 14.71 5.44
N LEU A 302 14.02 13.62 5.46
CA LEU A 302 12.70 13.54 6.06
C LEU A 302 12.79 12.87 7.42
N ARG A 303 12.15 13.47 8.43
CA ARG A 303 11.93 12.87 9.74
C ARG A 303 10.43 12.72 9.96
N GLU A 304 9.97 11.49 10.00
CA GLU A 304 8.57 11.17 10.20
C GLU A 304 8.34 10.59 11.60
N GLN A 305 7.28 11.03 12.24
CA GLN A 305 6.72 10.49 13.47
C GLN A 305 5.27 10.12 13.17
N ALA A 306 4.90 8.87 13.43
CA ALA A 306 3.55 8.39 13.19
C ALA A 306 2.99 7.67 14.40
N LEU A 307 1.73 7.96 14.71
CA LEU A 307 0.89 7.29 15.69
C LEU A 307 -0.22 6.55 14.96
N SER A 308 -0.50 5.33 15.35
CA SER A 308 -1.63 4.55 14.88
C SER A 308 -2.42 3.97 16.04
N ALA A 309 -3.74 3.91 15.92
CA ALA A 309 -4.61 3.20 16.83
C ALA A 309 -5.70 2.48 16.04
N HIS A 310 -6.04 1.27 16.47
CA HIS A 310 -7.14 0.48 15.91
C HIS A 310 -7.92 -0.17 17.02
N ALA A 311 -9.24 -0.17 16.92
CA ALA A 311 -10.12 -0.89 17.82
C ALA A 311 -11.18 -1.63 17.01
N ALA A 312 -11.45 -2.89 17.37
CA ALA A 312 -12.48 -3.70 16.76
C ALA A 312 -13.39 -4.29 17.84
N LEU A 313 -14.69 -4.20 17.62
CA LEU A 313 -15.72 -4.81 18.47
C LEU A 313 -16.50 -5.81 17.61
N LEU A 314 -16.50 -7.07 18.02
CA LEU A 314 -17.21 -8.15 17.36
C LEU A 314 -18.25 -8.74 18.29
N HIS A 315 -19.46 -8.91 17.79
CA HIS A 315 -20.51 -9.71 18.42
C HIS A 315 -20.87 -10.85 17.49
N GLU A 316 -20.61 -12.08 17.93
CA GLU A 316 -20.75 -13.29 17.12
C GLU A 316 -21.85 -14.19 17.71
N GLY A 317 -22.98 -14.25 17.00
CA GLY A 317 -24.08 -15.19 17.23
C GLY A 317 -24.39 -15.94 15.93
N VAL A 318 -25.66 -16.11 15.62
CA VAL A 318 -26.11 -16.56 14.28
C VAL A 318 -25.65 -15.59 13.21
N ASN A 319 -25.59 -14.31 13.54
CA ASN A 319 -25.06 -13.24 12.72
C ASN A 319 -23.76 -12.71 13.33
N LEU A 320 -22.90 -12.14 12.49
CA LEU A 320 -21.71 -11.45 12.93
C LEU A 320 -21.89 -9.94 12.75
N HIS A 321 -21.65 -9.18 13.81
CA HIS A 321 -21.56 -7.73 13.80
C HIS A 321 -20.12 -7.33 14.09
N ARG A 322 -19.55 -6.47 13.26
CA ARG A 322 -18.19 -5.96 13.43
C ARG A 322 -18.18 -4.45 13.32
N ILE A 323 -17.61 -3.78 14.30
CA ILE A 323 -17.35 -2.33 14.30
C ILE A 323 -15.84 -2.15 14.37
N ASP A 324 -15.28 -1.37 13.48
CA ASP A 324 -13.86 -1.03 13.48
C ASP A 324 -13.67 0.49 13.52
N LEU A 325 -12.77 0.94 14.38
CA LEU A 325 -12.30 2.32 14.45
C LEU A 325 -10.79 2.32 14.22
N SER A 326 -10.32 3.07 13.24
CA SER A 326 -8.89 3.29 13.03
C SER A 326 -8.56 4.78 13.01
N VAL A 327 -7.45 5.13 13.66
CA VAL A 327 -6.91 6.48 13.74
C VAL A 327 -5.45 6.44 13.34
N GLN A 328 -5.05 7.32 12.45
CA GLN A 328 -3.65 7.51 12.04
C GLN A 328 -3.33 9.00 12.12
N SER A 329 -2.17 9.34 12.68
CA SER A 329 -1.67 10.70 12.75
C SER A 329 -0.17 10.68 12.50
N GLY A 330 0.28 11.42 11.51
CA GLY A 330 1.68 11.51 11.13
C GLY A 330 2.14 12.95 10.94
N ARG A 331 3.38 13.20 11.31
CA ARG A 331 4.09 14.45 11.04
C ARG A 331 5.44 14.11 10.41
N THR A 332 5.71 14.73 9.27
CA THR A 332 6.98 14.62 8.56
C THR A 332 7.60 16.00 8.45
N ASP A 333 8.81 16.18 8.96
CA ASP A 333 9.61 17.39 8.81
C ASP A 333 10.63 17.18 7.69
N GLY A 334 10.64 18.09 6.71
CA GLY A 334 11.63 18.14 5.63
C GLY A 334 12.77 19.09 5.98
N ILE A 335 13.97 18.55 6.04
CA ILE A 335 15.21 19.27 6.37
C ILE A 335 15.99 19.50 5.09
N GLU A 336 16.35 20.74 4.81
CA GLU A 336 17.19 21.12 3.69
C GLU A 336 18.56 21.59 4.17
N PHE A 337 19.54 21.48 3.28
CA PHE A 337 20.95 21.74 3.56
C PHE A 337 21.48 22.87 2.70
N VAL A 338 22.31 23.71 3.28
CA VAL A 338 23.22 24.62 2.57
C VAL A 338 24.56 23.93 2.51
N GLN A 339 25.01 23.65 1.31
CA GLN A 339 26.21 22.86 1.06
C GLN A 339 27.20 23.61 0.18
N VAL A 340 28.50 23.40 0.41
CA VAL A 340 29.58 23.88 -0.45
C VAL A 340 30.40 22.69 -0.93
N LEU A 341 30.93 22.79 -2.15
CA LEU A 341 31.84 21.82 -2.69
C LEU A 341 33.25 22.11 -2.15
N ASP A 342 33.76 21.26 -1.28
CA ASP A 342 35.09 21.38 -0.71
C ASP A 342 36.12 20.66 -1.61
N ASN A 343 37.09 21.43 -2.09
CA ASN A 343 38.16 20.98 -2.98
C ASN A 343 39.45 20.69 -2.22
N SER A 344 39.47 20.75 -0.90
CA SER A 344 40.67 20.49 -0.07
C SER A 344 40.99 19.00 0.07
N TYR A 345 40.02 18.12 -0.25
CA TYR A 345 40.20 16.66 -0.24
C TYR A 345 40.70 16.17 -1.59
N GLU A 346 41.33 14.99 -1.61
CA GLU A 346 41.78 14.30 -2.86
C GLU A 346 40.58 14.08 -3.81
N VAL A 347 39.41 13.79 -3.26
CA VAL A 347 38.13 13.73 -3.98
C VAL A 347 37.23 14.87 -3.47
N GLN A 348 36.75 15.70 -4.38
CA GLN A 348 35.81 16.78 -4.05
C GLN A 348 34.59 16.23 -3.33
N GLN A 349 34.21 16.88 -2.23
CA GLN A 349 33.07 16.48 -1.37
C GLN A 349 32.13 17.65 -1.11
N TRP A 350 30.82 17.36 -1.06
CA TRP A 350 29.84 18.33 -0.57
C TRP A 350 29.85 18.31 0.97
N VAL A 351 30.08 19.48 1.57
CA VAL A 351 30.12 19.67 3.03
C VAL A 351 28.91 20.48 3.46
N ASP A 352 28.20 19.98 4.47
CA ASP A 352 27.06 20.65 5.06
C ASP A 352 27.52 21.85 5.92
N LEU A 353 27.16 23.05 5.55
CA LEU A 353 27.41 24.27 6.34
C LEU A 353 26.28 24.51 7.35
N TYR A 354 25.06 24.25 6.93
CA TYR A 354 23.88 24.53 7.71
C TYR A 354 22.71 23.67 7.25
N SER A 355 21.85 23.30 8.18
CA SER A 355 20.59 22.61 7.86
C SER A 355 19.43 23.18 8.67
N SER A 356 18.23 23.15 8.10
CA SER A 356 17.02 23.61 8.78
C SER A 356 15.78 22.88 8.29
N ILE A 357 14.76 22.82 9.15
CA ILE A 357 13.43 22.36 8.74
C ILE A 357 12.85 23.45 7.83
N ARG A 358 12.58 23.08 6.57
CA ARG A 358 11.97 23.94 5.56
C ARG A 358 10.52 23.63 5.30
N SER A 359 10.13 22.37 5.46
CA SER A 359 8.76 21.90 5.23
C SER A 359 8.26 21.03 6.37
N THR A 360 6.96 21.03 6.56
CA THR A 360 6.26 20.15 7.50
C THR A 360 4.99 19.65 6.84
N TYR A 361 4.79 18.33 6.89
CA TYR A 361 3.64 17.62 6.32
C TYR A 361 2.90 16.92 7.45
N ARG A 362 1.61 17.22 7.62
CA ARG A 362 0.74 16.54 8.59
C ARG A 362 -0.30 15.72 7.85
N ARG A 363 -0.48 14.50 8.27
CA ARG A 363 -1.46 13.57 7.73
C ARG A 363 -2.26 12.98 8.88
N GLU A 364 -3.56 13.12 8.82
CA GLU A 364 -4.47 12.52 9.80
C GLU A 364 -5.58 11.78 9.08
N ALA A 365 -5.94 10.62 9.59
CA ALA A 365 -7.05 9.83 9.07
C ALA A 365 -7.81 9.18 10.23
N VAL A 366 -9.13 9.31 10.22
CA VAL A 366 -10.04 8.63 11.15
C VAL A 366 -11.07 7.88 10.35
N ARG A 367 -11.13 6.56 10.52
CA ARG A 367 -12.10 5.69 9.87
C ARG A 367 -12.92 4.96 10.89
N LEU A 368 -14.24 5.02 10.75
CA LEU A 368 -15.23 4.22 11.46
C LEU A 368 -15.96 3.36 10.44
N SER A 369 -16.05 2.06 10.68
CA SER A 369 -16.82 1.14 9.83
C SER A 369 -17.68 0.19 10.66
N TYR A 370 -18.80 -0.23 10.07
CA TYR A 370 -19.67 -1.25 10.60
C TYR A 370 -20.00 -2.25 9.50
N ASP A 371 -19.80 -3.53 9.78
CA ASP A 371 -20.10 -4.65 8.92
C ASP A 371 -21.04 -5.64 9.58
N PHE A 372 -22.08 -6.03 8.86
CA PHE A 372 -23.04 -7.03 9.26
C PHE A 372 -22.99 -8.23 8.32
N TYR A 373 -22.90 -9.43 8.87
CA TYR A 373 -22.91 -10.71 8.15
C TYR A 373 -24.07 -11.58 8.63
N ARG A 374 -24.97 -11.94 7.72
CA ARG A 374 -26.14 -12.77 8.05
C ARG A 374 -25.83 -14.25 7.88
N ASN A 375 -26.30 -15.08 8.84
CA ASN A 375 -26.07 -16.52 8.87
C ASN A 375 -24.59 -16.88 8.75
N ALA A 376 -23.80 -16.25 9.63
CA ALA A 376 -22.34 -16.34 9.58
C ALA A 376 -21.82 -17.62 10.27
N GLU A 377 -22.22 -18.81 9.81
CA GLU A 377 -21.67 -20.09 10.32
C GLU A 377 -20.36 -20.47 9.60
N LYS A 378 -20.47 -20.98 8.38
CA LYS A 378 -19.35 -21.38 7.51
C LYS A 378 -19.08 -20.35 6.42
N GLU A 379 -20.13 -19.82 5.87
CA GLU A 379 -20.22 -18.73 4.93
C GLU A 379 -21.37 -17.82 5.36
N TYR A 380 -21.40 -16.60 4.91
CA TYR A 380 -22.54 -15.71 5.12
C TYR A 380 -23.51 -15.79 3.94
N SER A 381 -24.81 -15.56 4.20
CA SER A 381 -25.83 -15.47 3.15
C SER A 381 -25.75 -14.13 2.43
N TRP A 382 -25.55 -13.05 3.17
CA TRP A 382 -25.26 -11.73 2.67
C TRP A 382 -24.53 -10.90 3.72
N LYS A 383 -23.80 -9.90 3.26
CA LYS A 383 -23.20 -8.89 4.13
C LYS A 383 -23.56 -7.50 3.64
N ALA A 384 -23.62 -6.56 4.56
CA ALA A 384 -23.71 -5.14 4.27
C ALA A 384 -22.85 -4.36 5.26
N GLY A 385 -22.29 -3.26 4.81
CA GLY A 385 -21.49 -2.40 5.67
C GLY A 385 -21.54 -0.95 5.25
N LEU A 386 -21.23 -0.10 6.21
CA LEU A 386 -21.12 1.35 6.07
C LEU A 386 -19.78 1.80 6.64
N TYR A 387 -19.22 2.84 6.07
CA TYR A 387 -18.06 3.48 6.66
C TYR A 387 -18.04 5.00 6.44
N ALA A 388 -17.40 5.68 7.37
CA ALA A 388 -17.00 7.07 7.26
C ALA A 388 -15.48 7.14 7.41
N LEU A 389 -14.81 7.89 6.51
CA LEU A 389 -13.39 8.19 6.58
C LEU A 389 -13.20 9.70 6.47
N TYR A 390 -12.58 10.28 7.49
CA TYR A 390 -12.17 11.68 7.48
C TYR A 390 -10.66 11.78 7.37
N THR A 391 -10.17 12.59 6.43
CA THR A 391 -8.73 12.78 6.19
C THR A 391 -8.36 14.26 6.24
N VAL A 392 -7.18 14.54 6.79
CA VAL A 392 -6.59 15.88 6.84
C VAL A 392 -5.17 15.80 6.29
N SER A 393 -4.85 16.71 5.38
CA SER A 393 -3.52 16.97 4.87
C SER A 393 -3.23 18.46 5.08
N ASP A 394 -2.23 18.80 5.90
CA ASP A 394 -1.80 20.18 6.17
C ASP A 394 -0.28 20.27 5.93
N ASP A 395 0.09 20.84 4.80
CA ASP A 395 1.44 20.91 4.30
C ASP A 395 1.90 22.36 4.29
N ARG A 396 3.12 22.60 4.80
CA ARG A 396 3.69 23.94 4.92
C ARG A 396 5.14 23.96 4.49
N TYR A 397 5.51 24.98 3.74
CA TYR A 397 6.88 25.31 3.42
C TYR A 397 7.17 26.71 3.96
N ILE A 398 8.28 26.88 4.71
CA ILE A 398 8.50 28.06 5.53
C ILE A 398 8.95 29.26 4.69
N MET A 399 9.90 29.05 3.78
CA MET A 399 10.50 30.16 3.00
C MET A 399 10.95 29.68 1.63
N PRO A 400 10.28 30.14 0.57
CA PRO A 400 9.15 31.07 0.55
C PRO A 400 7.88 30.44 1.12
N ALA A 401 7.06 31.23 1.84
CA ALA A 401 5.90 30.72 2.54
C ALA A 401 4.85 30.15 1.57
N SER A 402 4.74 28.81 1.56
CA SER A 402 3.74 28.09 0.75
C SER A 402 2.97 27.14 1.64
N HIS A 403 1.70 26.93 1.37
CA HIS A 403 0.91 25.95 2.11
C HIS A 403 -0.14 25.28 1.24
N MET A 404 -0.51 24.06 1.63
CA MET A 404 -1.64 23.33 1.08
C MET A 404 -2.39 22.64 2.22
N LYS A 405 -3.71 22.82 2.25
CA LYS A 405 -4.57 22.17 3.22
C LYS A 405 -5.77 21.54 2.53
N ILE A 406 -5.94 20.26 2.74
CA ILE A 406 -7.03 19.47 2.16
C ILE A 406 -7.69 18.70 3.30
N ARG A 407 -9.01 18.80 3.39
CA ARG A 407 -9.84 18.02 4.32
C ARG A 407 -10.96 17.35 3.56
N ASP A 408 -11.00 16.04 3.63
CA ASP A 408 -11.98 15.24 2.90
C ASP A 408 -12.79 14.36 3.83
N LEU A 409 -14.08 14.22 3.53
CA LEU A 409 -14.98 13.26 4.14
C LEU A 409 -15.42 12.26 3.07
N TYR A 410 -15.20 10.98 3.34
CA TYR A 410 -15.70 9.87 2.51
C TYR A 410 -16.77 9.12 3.28
N LEU A 411 -17.93 8.95 2.66
CA LEU A 411 -19.02 8.11 3.14
C LEU A 411 -19.22 6.96 2.16
N GLY A 412 -19.13 5.74 2.66
CA GLY A 412 -19.24 4.55 1.82
C GLY A 412 -20.25 3.54 2.35
N ALA A 413 -20.87 2.83 1.43
CA ALA A 413 -21.73 1.69 1.69
C ALA A 413 -21.37 0.54 0.76
N HIS A 414 -21.45 -0.68 1.25
CA HIS A 414 -21.26 -1.87 0.42
C HIS A 414 -22.18 -3.00 0.84
N ALA A 415 -22.48 -3.88 -0.11
CA ALA A 415 -23.24 -5.09 0.13
C ALA A 415 -22.74 -6.23 -0.76
N LYS A 416 -22.80 -7.46 -0.27
CA LYS A 416 -22.57 -8.68 -1.04
C LYS A 416 -23.65 -9.70 -0.72
N VAL A 417 -24.11 -10.42 -1.73
CA VAL A 417 -25.10 -11.50 -1.62
C VAL A 417 -24.48 -12.79 -2.14
N ASN A 418 -24.62 -13.85 -1.37
CA ASN A 418 -24.17 -15.21 -1.70
C ASN A 418 -25.38 -16.05 -2.11
N LEU A 419 -25.43 -16.41 -3.37
CA LEU A 419 -26.51 -17.22 -3.96
C LEU A 419 -26.01 -18.63 -4.22
N SER A 420 -26.52 -19.60 -3.47
CA SER A 420 -26.20 -21.01 -3.69
C SER A 420 -26.87 -21.53 -4.96
N VAL A 421 -26.07 -22.14 -5.84
CA VAL A 421 -26.55 -22.80 -7.05
C VAL A 421 -26.18 -24.29 -6.97
N GLY A 422 -27.11 -25.09 -6.49
CA GLY A 422 -26.82 -26.48 -6.18
C GLY A 422 -25.98 -26.64 -4.90
N ARG A 423 -25.30 -27.81 -4.76
CA ARG A 423 -24.53 -28.13 -3.55
C ARG A 423 -23.12 -27.55 -3.54
N ASN A 424 -22.53 -27.33 -4.71
CA ASN A 424 -21.09 -27.10 -4.87
C ASN A 424 -20.74 -25.78 -5.58
N SER A 425 -21.72 -24.96 -5.92
CA SER A 425 -21.51 -23.71 -6.67
C SER A 425 -22.18 -22.52 -5.98
N ARG A 426 -21.58 -21.36 -6.16
CA ARG A 426 -22.05 -20.07 -5.59
C ARG A 426 -21.93 -18.98 -6.64
N TRP A 427 -22.93 -18.10 -6.69
CA TRP A 427 -22.80 -16.78 -7.27
C TRP A 427 -22.67 -15.75 -6.16
N VAL A 428 -21.73 -14.84 -6.31
CA VAL A 428 -21.51 -13.74 -5.37
C VAL A 428 -21.72 -12.44 -6.12
N LEU A 429 -22.74 -11.69 -5.72
CA LEU A 429 -23.03 -10.38 -6.28
C LEU A 429 -22.62 -9.32 -5.26
N GLY A 430 -21.86 -8.32 -5.68
CA GLY A 430 -21.42 -7.22 -4.83
C GLY A 430 -21.76 -5.87 -5.45
N ALA A 431 -22.07 -4.90 -4.60
CA ALA A 431 -22.22 -3.50 -4.97
C ALA A 431 -21.59 -2.62 -3.89
N ASP A 432 -20.99 -1.52 -4.29
CA ASP A 432 -20.48 -0.51 -3.39
C ASP A 432 -20.67 0.90 -3.95
N MET A 433 -20.80 1.86 -3.04
CA MET A 433 -20.91 3.27 -3.36
C MET A 433 -20.07 4.07 -2.38
N VAL A 434 -19.37 5.08 -2.87
CA VAL A 434 -18.64 6.04 -2.06
C VAL A 434 -18.96 7.45 -2.53
N ARG A 435 -19.20 8.34 -1.58
CA ARG A 435 -19.23 9.78 -1.80
C ARG A 435 -18.04 10.42 -1.11
N LYS A 436 -17.22 11.14 -1.88
CA LYS A 436 -16.21 12.05 -1.36
C LYS A 436 -16.75 13.47 -1.33
N GLU A 437 -16.54 14.16 -0.23
CA GLU A 437 -16.81 15.59 -0.06
C GLU A 437 -15.55 16.29 0.44
N ASN A 438 -15.07 17.26 -0.30
CA ASN A 438 -14.01 18.14 0.14
C ASN A 438 -14.58 19.22 1.08
N ARG A 439 -14.11 19.22 2.33
CA ARG A 439 -14.57 20.16 3.37
C ARG A 439 -13.73 21.42 3.44
N GLU A 440 -12.48 21.32 3.03
CA GLU A 440 -11.54 22.42 2.95
C GLU A 440 -10.49 22.11 1.88
N GLY A 441 -10.24 23.05 0.98
CA GLY A 441 -9.23 22.91 -0.05
C GLY A 441 -8.57 24.25 -0.31
N ASP A 442 -7.36 24.45 0.23
CA ASP A 442 -6.60 25.68 0.10
C ASP A 442 -5.18 25.38 -0.37
N TYR A 443 -4.66 26.21 -1.26
CA TYR A 443 -3.29 26.14 -1.75
C TYR A 443 -2.77 27.55 -2.05
N LEU A 444 -1.62 27.88 -1.48
CA LEU A 444 -0.89 29.11 -1.73
C LEU A 444 0.57 28.76 -2.07
N TYR A 445 1.04 29.22 -3.19
CA TYR A 445 2.44 29.22 -3.56
C TYR A 445 3.06 30.59 -3.28
N GLY A 446 4.09 30.65 -2.46
CA GLY A 446 4.77 31.89 -2.10
C GLY A 446 6.12 32.08 -2.80
N GLY A 447 6.48 31.21 -3.77
CA GLY A 447 7.73 31.30 -4.49
C GLY A 447 7.78 32.44 -5.50
N ALA A 448 8.96 32.66 -6.07
CA ALA A 448 9.23 33.80 -6.96
C ALA A 448 8.68 33.65 -8.37
N ASP A 449 8.39 32.41 -8.82
CA ASP A 449 7.95 32.11 -10.18
C ASP A 449 6.59 31.40 -10.19
N PRO A 450 5.47 32.11 -10.02
CA PRO A 450 4.14 31.54 -10.07
C PRO A 450 3.71 31.10 -11.47
N GLU A 451 4.36 31.60 -12.52
CA GLU A 451 4.09 31.25 -13.93
C GLU A 451 4.88 30.01 -14.37
N SER A 452 5.71 29.44 -13.54
CA SER A 452 6.45 28.20 -13.83
C SER A 452 5.50 27.09 -14.24
N ILE A 453 5.93 26.29 -15.21
CA ILE A 453 5.19 25.10 -15.69
C ILE A 453 4.91 24.10 -14.55
N VAL A 454 5.78 24.05 -13.51
CA VAL A 454 5.56 23.25 -12.30
C VAL A 454 4.34 23.75 -11.51
N ILE A 455 4.09 25.05 -11.49
CA ILE A 455 2.94 25.61 -10.80
C ILE A 455 1.69 25.52 -11.65
N THR A 456 1.78 25.97 -12.91
CA THR A 456 0.61 26.11 -13.79
C THR A 456 0.09 24.79 -14.35
N GLU A 457 0.97 23.82 -14.64
CA GLU A 457 0.58 22.54 -15.24
C GLU A 457 0.68 21.35 -14.30
N PHE A 458 1.35 21.48 -13.13
CA PHE A 458 1.42 20.42 -12.15
C PHE A 458 0.65 20.75 -10.88
N MET A 459 1.09 21.75 -10.09
CA MET A 459 0.54 21.96 -8.74
C MET A 459 -0.92 22.40 -8.76
N ILE A 460 -1.28 23.41 -9.57
CA ILE A 460 -2.65 23.92 -9.63
C ILE A 460 -3.64 22.83 -10.11
N PRO A 461 -3.40 22.10 -11.21
CA PRO A 461 -4.29 21.05 -11.65
C PRO A 461 -4.37 19.86 -10.66
N ASP A 462 -3.25 19.50 -9.99
CA ASP A 462 -3.23 18.41 -9.04
C ASP A 462 -4.07 18.76 -7.78
N VAL A 463 -3.93 19.98 -7.26
CA VAL A 463 -4.76 20.48 -6.16
C VAL A 463 -6.22 20.61 -6.58
N ALA A 464 -6.51 21.06 -7.79
CA ALA A 464 -7.87 21.11 -8.31
C ALA A 464 -8.52 19.71 -8.31
N CYS A 465 -7.79 18.68 -8.72
CA CYS A 465 -8.25 17.29 -8.66
C CYS A 465 -8.47 16.81 -7.21
N LEU A 466 -7.57 17.14 -6.28
CA LEU A 466 -7.71 16.81 -4.86
C LEU A 466 -8.94 17.43 -4.21
N LYS A 467 -9.33 18.63 -4.63
CA LYS A 467 -10.50 19.37 -4.12
C LYS A 467 -11.83 18.89 -4.71
N GLN A 468 -11.81 18.06 -5.75
CA GLN A 468 -13.02 17.58 -6.41
C GLN A 468 -13.83 16.67 -5.49
N ASP A 469 -15.13 16.98 -5.40
CA ASP A 469 -16.15 16.06 -4.90
C ASP A 469 -16.49 15.04 -5.98
N TYR A 470 -16.68 13.79 -5.58
CA TYR A 470 -17.06 12.76 -6.55
C TYR A 470 -17.89 11.63 -5.93
N TYR A 471 -18.55 10.89 -6.81
CA TYR A 471 -19.14 9.61 -6.51
C TYR A 471 -18.32 8.48 -7.14
N LYS A 472 -18.17 7.40 -6.39
CA LYS A 472 -17.71 6.11 -6.88
C LYS A 472 -18.87 5.14 -6.81
N LEU A 473 -19.16 4.42 -7.89
CA LEU A 473 -20.12 3.30 -7.95
C LEU A 473 -19.36 2.05 -8.36
N GLY A 474 -19.45 1.00 -7.56
CA GLY A 474 -18.79 -0.28 -7.81
C GLY A 474 -19.78 -1.42 -7.92
N GLY A 475 -19.49 -2.37 -8.81
CA GLY A 475 -20.22 -3.60 -8.95
C GLY A 475 -19.32 -4.79 -9.16
N SER A 476 -19.69 -5.96 -8.64
CA SER A 476 -18.93 -7.19 -8.85
C SER A 476 -19.83 -8.41 -8.99
N VAL A 477 -19.40 -9.34 -9.84
CA VAL A 477 -20.02 -10.65 -10.01
C VAL A 477 -18.93 -11.69 -9.87
N GLY A 478 -19.13 -12.66 -9.00
CA GLY A 478 -18.22 -13.79 -8.80
C GLY A 478 -18.95 -15.11 -8.95
N TYR A 479 -18.29 -16.10 -9.52
CA TYR A 479 -18.74 -17.47 -9.56
C TYR A 479 -17.70 -18.37 -8.91
N PHE A 480 -18.12 -19.19 -7.96
CA PHE A 480 -17.29 -20.20 -7.30
C PHE A 480 -17.86 -21.58 -7.55
N ALA A 481 -17.00 -22.54 -7.87
CA ALA A 481 -17.35 -23.95 -8.01
C ALA A 481 -16.33 -24.83 -7.28
N ALA A 482 -16.81 -25.76 -6.47
CA ALA A 482 -15.97 -26.80 -5.89
C ALA A 482 -15.56 -27.79 -6.99
N VAL A 483 -14.24 -27.99 -7.14
CA VAL A 483 -13.68 -28.93 -8.13
C VAL A 483 -13.59 -30.32 -7.54
N ASP A 484 -13.14 -30.44 -6.30
CA ASP A 484 -13.09 -31.69 -5.57
C ASP A 484 -13.64 -31.50 -4.16
N PRO A 485 -14.91 -31.90 -3.93
CA PRO A 485 -15.52 -31.77 -2.62
C PRO A 485 -14.82 -32.56 -1.51
N LEU A 486 -14.05 -33.60 -1.87
CA LEU A 486 -13.29 -34.41 -0.91
C LEU A 486 -11.98 -33.72 -0.51
N LYS A 487 -11.42 -32.89 -1.39
CA LYS A 487 -10.15 -32.17 -1.17
C LYS A 487 -10.33 -30.72 -0.77
N SER A 488 -11.56 -30.23 -0.63
CA SER A 488 -11.87 -28.83 -0.24
C SER A 488 -11.40 -27.77 -1.23
N SER A 489 -11.07 -28.14 -2.46
CA SER A 489 -10.57 -27.21 -3.47
C SER A 489 -11.69 -26.69 -4.36
N GLY A 490 -11.57 -25.43 -4.76
CA GLY A 490 -12.52 -24.79 -5.65
C GLY A 490 -11.88 -23.78 -6.58
N LEU A 491 -12.56 -23.55 -7.68
CA LEU A 491 -12.24 -22.52 -8.67
C LEU A 491 -13.19 -21.34 -8.50
N PHE A 492 -12.68 -20.13 -8.70
CA PHE A 492 -13.54 -18.96 -8.79
C PHE A 492 -13.15 -18.05 -9.95
N LEU A 493 -14.16 -17.38 -10.49
CA LEU A 493 -14.04 -16.32 -11.47
C LEU A 493 -14.71 -15.08 -10.89
N LYS A 494 -14.09 -13.90 -11.08
CA LYS A 494 -14.60 -12.63 -10.58
C LYS A 494 -14.47 -11.56 -11.65
N LEU A 495 -15.55 -10.82 -11.88
CA LEU A 495 -15.57 -9.60 -12.67
C LEU A 495 -15.99 -8.45 -11.77
N SER A 496 -15.30 -7.31 -11.83
CA SER A 496 -15.73 -6.10 -11.13
C SER A 496 -15.46 -4.85 -11.96
N ALA A 497 -16.27 -3.83 -11.73
CA ALA A 497 -16.10 -2.52 -12.33
C ALA A 497 -16.38 -1.44 -11.29
N ASP A 498 -15.53 -0.40 -11.27
CA ASP A 498 -15.67 0.80 -10.47
C ASP A 498 -15.74 2.01 -11.41
N TYR A 499 -16.74 2.87 -11.21
CA TYR A 499 -16.94 4.10 -11.97
C TYR A 499 -16.83 5.31 -11.05
N PHE A 500 -15.97 6.25 -11.41
CA PHE A 500 -15.75 7.49 -10.67
C PHE A 500 -16.25 8.67 -11.50
N LYS A 501 -17.07 9.51 -10.89
CA LYS A 501 -17.63 10.71 -11.51
C LYS A 501 -17.53 11.90 -10.57
N PRO A 502 -16.76 12.98 -10.92
CA PRO A 502 -16.81 14.22 -10.18
C PRO A 502 -18.21 14.85 -10.24
N THR A 503 -18.61 15.53 -9.15
CA THR A 503 -19.90 16.22 -9.08
C THR A 503 -19.91 17.53 -9.84
N SER A 504 -18.73 18.13 -9.96
CA SER A 504 -18.49 19.36 -10.74
C SER A 504 -17.23 19.14 -11.58
N GLY A 505 -17.20 19.67 -12.79
CA GLY A 505 -16.09 19.48 -13.70
C GLY A 505 -16.31 18.35 -14.72
N GLU A 506 -15.33 18.19 -15.56
CA GLU A 506 -15.33 17.20 -16.64
C GLU A 506 -14.49 15.97 -16.27
N GLY A 507 -14.70 14.90 -17.01
CA GLY A 507 -13.95 13.66 -16.86
C GLY A 507 -14.69 12.60 -16.06
N GLU A 508 -14.16 11.42 -16.19
CA GLU A 508 -14.59 10.21 -15.47
C GLU A 508 -13.41 9.24 -15.41
N ARG A 509 -13.50 8.24 -14.54
CA ARG A 509 -12.51 7.17 -14.47
C ARG A 509 -13.21 5.85 -14.25
N VAL A 510 -12.81 4.83 -15.01
CA VAL A 510 -13.35 3.47 -14.92
C VAL A 510 -12.20 2.53 -14.57
N ILE A 511 -12.46 1.63 -13.62
CA ILE A 511 -11.55 0.54 -13.28
C ILE A 511 -12.31 -0.76 -13.48
N THR A 512 -11.82 -1.64 -14.35
CA THR A 512 -12.38 -2.98 -14.55
C THR A 512 -11.36 -4.03 -14.16
N ARG A 513 -11.83 -5.15 -13.57
CA ARG A 513 -10.99 -6.28 -13.20
C ARG A 513 -11.65 -7.59 -13.60
N LEU A 514 -10.86 -8.47 -14.17
CA LEU A 514 -11.23 -9.87 -14.42
C LEU A 514 -10.23 -10.76 -13.70
N GLY A 515 -10.70 -11.53 -12.74
CA GLY A 515 -9.87 -12.42 -11.92
C GLY A 515 -10.30 -13.88 -12.02
N LEU A 516 -9.32 -14.77 -11.96
CA LEU A 516 -9.47 -16.20 -11.87
C LEU A 516 -8.63 -16.70 -10.71
N GLY A 517 -9.16 -17.65 -9.92
CA GLY A 517 -8.39 -18.18 -8.81
C GLY A 517 -8.82 -19.56 -8.33
N LEU A 518 -8.01 -20.06 -7.42
CA LEU A 518 -8.14 -21.36 -6.76
C LEU A 518 -8.18 -21.14 -5.25
N THR A 519 -8.98 -21.95 -4.54
CA THR A 519 -8.90 -22.12 -3.08
C THR A 519 -8.68 -23.58 -2.74
N PHE A 520 -7.90 -23.88 -1.70
CA PHE A 520 -7.55 -25.23 -1.26
C PHE A 520 -7.25 -25.32 0.22
#